data_f2e0809b73394297defd4f5607b3ed63
#
_entry.id   f2e0809b73394297defd4f5607b3ed63
#
_cell.length_a   1.000
_cell.length_b   1.000
_cell.length_c   1.000
_cell.angle_alpha   90.00
_cell.angle_beta   90.00
_cell.angle_gamma   90.00
#
_symmetry.space_group_name_H-M   'P 1'
#
loop_
_entity.id
_entity.type
_entity.pdbx_description
1 polymer ?
#
loop_
_entity_poly.entity_id
_entity_poly.type
_entity_poly.pdbx_seq_one_letter_code
_entity_poly.pdbx_strand_id
1 'polypeptide(L)'
;MKNIMRRWEAVLICMALLFSLFSLRTAEAKDEETLKTIFPVHVIHKTGDDKENFVIVIMGDGYTADEQDKFLQDAKQKAQGMLRWSPYKEYSDHINIYAVQAVSNESGISVYGGK
;
A
#
# COMPACT_ATOMS: atom_id res chain seq x y z
N MET A 1 40.77 6.68 37.05
CA MET A 1 40.63 5.52 36.17
C MET A 1 39.28 4.83 36.23
N LYS A 2 38.70 4.62 37.40
CA LYS A 2 37.38 3.94 37.49
C LYS A 2 36.22 4.65 36.77
N ASN A 3 36.24 5.98 36.67
CA ASN A 3 35.14 6.75 36.02
C ASN A 3 35.19 6.72 34.48
N ILE A 4 36.35 6.48 33.89
CA ILE A 4 36.52 6.38 32.44
C ILE A 4 35.97 5.05 31.93
N MET A 5 36.24 3.95 32.62
CA MET A 5 35.71 2.63 32.26
C MET A 5 34.18 2.58 32.30
N ARG A 6 33.55 3.14 33.36
CA ARG A 6 32.09 3.23 33.45
C ARG A 6 31.44 4.04 32.33
N ARG A 7 32.12 5.07 31.81
CA ARG A 7 31.63 5.89 30.71
C ARG A 7 31.67 5.14 29.38
N TRP A 8 32.68 4.28 29.19
CA TRP A 8 32.80 3.43 28.00
C TRP A 8 31.75 2.33 27.96
N GLU A 9 31.43 1.72 29.09
CA GLU A 9 30.35 0.74 29.21
C GLU A 9 28.99 1.35 28.87
N ALA A 10 28.69 2.55 29.33
CA ALA A 10 27.45 3.26 29.01
C ALA A 10 27.36 3.59 27.50
N VAL A 11 28.45 3.97 26.86
CA VAL A 11 28.50 4.23 25.42
C VAL A 11 28.26 2.94 24.61
N LEU A 12 28.86 1.84 25.01
CA LEU A 12 28.66 0.54 24.36
C LEU A 12 27.21 0.04 24.46
N ILE A 13 26.59 0.20 25.63
CA ILE A 13 25.18 -0.15 25.84
C ILE A 13 24.25 0.72 24.97
N CYS A 14 24.48 2.03 24.89
CA CYS A 14 23.72 2.92 24.02
C CYS A 14 23.89 2.57 22.55
N MET A 15 25.09 2.24 22.09
CA MET A 15 25.35 1.78 20.73
C MET A 15 24.62 0.47 20.41
N ALA A 16 24.62 -0.49 21.32
CA ALA A 16 23.90 -1.76 21.15
C ALA A 16 22.38 -1.56 21.06
N LEU A 17 21.80 -0.67 21.88
CA LEU A 17 20.38 -0.32 21.83
C LEU A 17 19.99 0.38 20.53
N LEU A 18 20.83 1.31 20.04
CA LEU A 18 20.59 2.00 18.76
C LEU A 18 20.68 1.02 17.59
N PHE A 19 21.60 0.06 17.62
CA PHE A 19 21.74 -0.95 16.59
C PHE A 19 20.54 -1.92 16.55
N SER A 20 19.99 -2.27 17.72
CA SER A 20 18.79 -3.11 17.85
C SER A 20 17.54 -2.41 17.29
N LEU A 21 17.37 -1.10 17.52
CA LEU A 21 16.27 -0.31 16.94
C LEU A 21 16.40 -0.16 15.43
N PHE A 22 17.60 -0.10 14.89
CA PHE A 22 17.84 -0.06 13.45
C PHE A 22 17.47 -1.38 12.76
N SER A 23 17.76 -2.51 13.40
CA SER A 23 17.42 -3.84 12.87
C SER A 23 15.91 -4.08 12.78
N LEU A 24 15.11 -3.53 13.71
CA LEU A 24 13.65 -3.60 13.67
C LEU A 24 13.06 -2.86 12.45
N ARG A 25 13.61 -1.69 12.11
CA ARG A 25 13.13 -0.91 10.94
C ARG A 25 13.43 -1.59 9.61
N THR A 26 14.52 -2.33 9.50
CA THR A 26 14.89 -3.02 8.26
C THR A 26 14.03 -4.26 7.99
N ALA A 27 13.52 -4.93 9.01
CA ALA A 27 12.60 -6.06 8.87
C ALA A 27 11.24 -5.61 8.33
N GLU A 28 10.67 -4.53 8.88
CA GLU A 28 9.37 -3.99 8.46
C GLU A 28 9.38 -3.48 7.01
N ALA A 29 10.46 -2.81 6.59
CA ALA A 29 10.63 -2.34 5.21
C ALA A 29 10.75 -3.50 4.18
N LYS A 30 11.31 -4.63 4.58
CA LYS A 30 11.49 -5.79 3.70
C LYS A 30 10.16 -6.51 3.41
N ASP A 31 9.28 -6.60 4.41
CA ASP A 31 7.97 -7.21 4.25
C ASP A 31 7.06 -6.35 3.35
N GLU A 32 7.13 -5.03 3.46
CA GLU A 32 6.38 -4.11 2.60
C GLU A 32 6.83 -4.17 1.14
N GLU A 33 8.14 -4.25 0.87
CA GLU A 33 8.67 -4.37 -0.49
C GLU A 33 8.30 -5.72 -1.14
N THR A 34 8.28 -6.79 -0.36
CA THR A 34 7.88 -8.13 -0.83
C THR A 34 6.40 -8.15 -1.21
N LEU A 35 5.53 -7.55 -0.41
CA LEU A 35 4.10 -7.44 -0.70
C LEU A 35 3.82 -6.62 -1.97
N LYS A 36 4.53 -5.52 -2.19
CA LYS A 36 4.44 -4.72 -3.43
C LYS A 36 4.87 -5.49 -4.68
N THR A 37 5.76 -6.46 -4.54
CA THR A 37 6.20 -7.31 -5.66
C THR A 37 5.15 -8.37 -6.01
N ILE A 38 4.42 -8.90 -5.00
CA ILE A 38 3.38 -9.90 -5.19
C ILE A 38 2.08 -9.27 -5.70
N PHE A 39 1.74 -8.08 -5.18
CA PHE A 39 0.54 -7.32 -5.53
C PHE A 39 0.94 -5.91 -5.99
N PRO A 40 1.22 -5.70 -7.29
CA PRO A 40 1.59 -4.40 -7.79
C PRO A 40 0.52 -3.35 -7.48
N VAL A 41 0.96 -2.22 -6.94
CA VAL A 41 0.11 -1.08 -6.57
C VAL A 41 0.32 0.06 -7.56
N HIS A 42 -0.77 0.55 -8.14
CA HIS A 42 -0.76 1.63 -9.10
C HIS A 42 -1.50 2.86 -8.56
N VAL A 43 -0.89 4.02 -8.70
CA VAL A 43 -1.51 5.30 -8.37
C VAL A 43 -2.51 5.66 -9.45
N ILE A 44 -3.78 5.79 -9.11
CA ILE A 44 -4.85 6.23 -10.02
C ILE A 44 -5.13 7.72 -9.87
N HIS A 45 -5.21 8.19 -8.64
CA HIS A 45 -5.44 9.59 -8.30
C HIS A 45 -4.74 9.89 -6.98
N LYS A 46 -3.91 10.94 -6.96
CA LYS A 46 -3.19 11.33 -5.75
C LYS A 46 -3.13 12.85 -5.65
N THR A 47 -3.61 13.38 -4.54
CA THR A 47 -3.69 14.82 -4.27
C THR A 47 -2.87 15.26 -3.06
N GLY A 48 -2.47 14.33 -2.19
CA GLY A 48 -1.70 14.65 -1.00
C GLY A 48 -1.10 13.43 -0.30
N ASP A 49 -0.66 13.63 0.94
CA ASP A 49 -0.14 12.57 1.78
C ASP A 49 -1.27 11.61 2.19
N ASP A 50 -0.99 10.31 2.21
CA ASP A 50 -1.95 9.27 2.58
C ASP A 50 -2.38 9.35 4.06
N LYS A 51 -1.58 10.01 4.90
CA LYS A 51 -1.91 10.25 6.31
C LYS A 51 -2.94 11.36 6.51
N GLU A 52 -3.07 12.25 5.53
CA GLU A 52 -3.94 13.43 5.59
C GLU A 52 -5.18 13.26 4.69
N ASN A 53 -5.09 12.39 3.69
CA ASN A 53 -6.14 12.17 2.72
C ASN A 53 -6.92 10.87 2.99
N PHE A 54 -8.15 10.85 2.52
CA PHE A 54 -8.94 9.62 2.47
C PHE A 54 -8.40 8.70 1.38
N VAL A 55 -7.99 7.49 1.76
CA VAL A 55 -7.39 6.51 0.83
C VAL A 55 -8.42 5.49 0.39
N ILE A 56 -8.60 5.37 -0.93
CA ILE A 56 -9.45 4.36 -1.57
C ILE A 56 -8.56 3.38 -2.31
N VAL A 57 -8.78 2.10 -2.09
CA VAL A 57 -8.08 1.01 -2.77
C VAL A 57 -9.07 0.22 -3.62
N ILE A 58 -8.78 0.13 -4.92
CA ILE A 58 -9.53 -0.69 -5.88
C ILE A 58 -8.75 -1.99 -6.09
N MET A 59 -9.33 -3.12 -5.77
CA MET A 59 -8.75 -4.44 -5.99
C MET A 59 -9.44 -5.13 -7.17
N GLY A 60 -8.64 -5.80 -8.01
CA GLY A 60 -9.13 -6.56 -9.14
C GLY A 60 -9.56 -7.97 -8.71
N ASP A 61 -10.85 -8.15 -8.42
CA ASP A 61 -11.44 -9.48 -8.27
C ASP A 61 -12.09 -9.92 -9.58
N GLY A 62 -11.86 -11.16 -9.99
CA GLY A 62 -12.38 -11.70 -11.25
C GLY A 62 -11.61 -11.27 -12.51
N TYR A 63 -10.38 -10.79 -12.38
CA TYR A 63 -9.45 -10.53 -13.49
C TYR A 63 -8.31 -11.55 -13.45
N THR A 64 -8.15 -12.32 -14.52
CA THR A 64 -7.05 -13.27 -14.69
C THR A 64 -5.72 -12.56 -14.94
N ALA A 65 -4.63 -13.33 -15.02
CA ALA A 65 -3.30 -12.77 -15.31
C ALA A 65 -3.27 -11.99 -16.63
N ASP A 66 -3.95 -12.48 -17.66
CA ASP A 66 -4.00 -11.85 -18.99
C ASP A 66 -4.92 -10.63 -19.04
N GLU A 67 -5.77 -10.45 -18.03
CA GLU A 67 -6.74 -9.35 -17.93
C GLU A 67 -6.28 -8.19 -17.03
N GLN A 68 -5.05 -8.22 -16.54
CA GLN A 68 -4.56 -7.20 -15.60
C GLN A 68 -4.48 -5.80 -16.21
N ASP A 69 -4.14 -5.67 -17.48
CA ASP A 69 -4.18 -4.38 -18.19
C ASP A 69 -5.61 -3.83 -18.32
N LYS A 70 -6.57 -4.72 -18.58
CA LYS A 70 -7.99 -4.37 -18.59
C LYS A 70 -8.46 -3.92 -17.22
N PHE A 71 -8.04 -4.62 -16.15
CA PHE A 71 -8.34 -4.20 -14.77
C PHE A 71 -7.88 -2.76 -14.51
N LEU A 72 -6.65 -2.40 -14.88
CA LEU A 72 -6.13 -1.04 -14.67
C LEU A 72 -6.91 0.02 -15.44
N GLN A 73 -7.36 -0.29 -16.66
CA GLN A 73 -8.22 0.61 -17.45
C GLN A 73 -9.59 0.78 -16.77
N ASP A 74 -10.20 -0.31 -16.37
CA ASP A 74 -11.50 -0.31 -15.68
C ASP A 74 -11.42 0.44 -14.34
N ALA A 75 -10.35 0.23 -13.56
CA ALA A 75 -10.12 0.93 -12.30
C ALA A 75 -10.00 2.45 -12.52
N LYS A 76 -9.25 2.89 -13.53
CA LYS A 76 -9.15 4.33 -13.89
C LYS A 76 -10.50 4.91 -14.26
N GLN A 77 -11.26 4.22 -15.11
CA GLN A 77 -12.58 4.67 -15.54
C GLN A 77 -13.55 4.77 -14.36
N LYS A 78 -13.56 3.77 -13.46
CA LYS A 78 -14.42 3.77 -12.27
C LYS A 78 -14.04 4.87 -11.29
N ALA A 79 -12.75 5.07 -11.03
CA ALA A 79 -12.26 6.16 -10.18
C ALA A 79 -12.66 7.54 -10.73
N GLN A 80 -12.47 7.77 -12.03
CA GLN A 80 -12.89 9.02 -12.68
C GLN A 80 -14.41 9.22 -12.64
N GLY A 81 -15.17 8.13 -12.81
CA GLY A 81 -16.62 8.17 -12.66
C GLY A 81 -17.03 8.57 -11.26
N MET A 82 -16.46 7.93 -10.25
CA MET A 82 -16.75 8.19 -8.84
C MET A 82 -16.46 9.66 -8.45
N LEU A 83 -15.32 10.21 -8.86
CA LEU A 83 -14.92 11.59 -8.57
C LEU A 83 -15.80 12.66 -9.25
N ARG A 84 -16.73 12.28 -10.14
CA ARG A 84 -17.73 13.21 -10.73
C ARG A 84 -19.02 13.33 -9.93
N TRP A 85 -19.24 12.41 -8.97
CA TRP A 85 -20.49 12.33 -8.22
C TRP A 85 -20.31 12.76 -6.77
N SER A 86 -21.31 13.47 -6.25
CA SER A 86 -21.38 13.82 -4.84
C SER A 86 -21.50 12.56 -3.96
N PRO A 87 -20.80 12.46 -2.81
CA PRO A 87 -19.98 13.51 -2.18
C PRO A 87 -18.50 13.52 -2.63
N TYR A 88 -18.06 12.57 -3.43
CA TYR A 88 -16.63 12.42 -3.80
C TYR A 88 -16.10 13.62 -4.61
N LYS A 89 -16.96 14.24 -5.41
CA LYS A 89 -16.60 15.41 -6.21
C LYS A 89 -16.13 16.58 -5.34
N GLU A 90 -16.82 16.85 -4.26
CA GLU A 90 -16.55 17.96 -3.35
C GLU A 90 -15.27 17.74 -2.52
N TYR A 91 -14.90 16.49 -2.31
CA TYR A 91 -13.72 16.09 -1.55
C TYR A 91 -12.58 15.54 -2.42
N SER A 92 -12.65 15.71 -3.74
CA SER A 92 -11.68 15.14 -4.68
C SER A 92 -10.23 15.54 -4.39
N ASP A 93 -10.00 16.73 -3.86
CA ASP A 93 -8.67 17.24 -3.49
C ASP A 93 -8.13 16.63 -2.17
N HIS A 94 -8.94 15.86 -1.47
CA HIS A 94 -8.59 15.15 -0.24
C HIS A 94 -8.73 13.63 -0.36
N ILE A 95 -8.72 13.11 -1.58
CA ILE A 95 -8.85 11.68 -1.87
C ILE A 95 -7.63 11.21 -2.64
N ASN A 96 -7.05 10.09 -2.20
CA ASN A 96 -6.05 9.32 -2.94
C ASN A 96 -6.67 7.97 -3.35
N ILE A 97 -6.46 7.56 -4.60
CA ILE A 97 -7.00 6.30 -5.13
C ILE A 97 -5.86 5.48 -5.69
N TYR A 98 -5.79 4.23 -5.25
CA TYR A 98 -4.83 3.23 -5.72
C TYR A 98 -5.56 2.03 -6.31
N ALA A 99 -4.95 1.40 -7.30
CA ALA A 99 -5.38 0.10 -7.81
C ALA A 99 -4.35 -0.95 -7.43
N VAL A 100 -4.81 -2.07 -6.89
CA VAL A 100 -3.97 -3.21 -6.53
C VAL A 100 -4.30 -4.37 -7.48
N GLN A 101 -3.29 -4.81 -8.23
CA GLN A 101 -3.41 -5.95 -9.11
C GLN A 101 -3.44 -7.24 -8.29
N ALA A 102 -4.59 -7.92 -8.30
CA ALA A 102 -4.76 -9.25 -7.74
C ALA A 102 -5.21 -10.19 -8.87
N VAL A 103 -4.47 -11.27 -9.07
CA VAL A 103 -4.77 -12.24 -10.12
C VAL A 103 -5.79 -13.23 -9.62
N SER A 104 -6.92 -13.34 -10.33
CA SER A 104 -7.94 -14.35 -10.09
C SER A 104 -7.71 -15.58 -10.98
N ASN A 105 -8.10 -16.75 -10.49
CA ASN A 105 -7.99 -17.99 -11.27
C ASN A 105 -9.00 -18.06 -12.42
N GLU A 106 -10.12 -17.35 -12.28
CA GLU A 106 -11.21 -17.33 -13.25
C GLU A 106 -11.63 -15.89 -13.55
N SER A 107 -12.07 -15.64 -14.79
CA SER A 107 -12.59 -14.35 -15.22
C SER A 107 -14.03 -14.17 -14.80
N GLY A 108 -14.39 -12.96 -14.36
CA GLY A 108 -15.76 -12.57 -14.05
C GLY A 108 -16.15 -12.78 -12.59
N ILE A 109 -17.43 -12.62 -12.31
CA ILE A 109 -18.03 -12.73 -10.99
C ILE A 109 -18.83 -14.03 -10.91
N SER A 110 -18.61 -14.83 -9.88
CA SER A 110 -19.45 -16.01 -9.60
C SER A 110 -20.87 -15.57 -9.28
N VAL A 111 -21.80 -15.89 -10.17
CA VAL A 111 -23.23 -15.65 -9.92
C VAL A 111 -23.78 -16.83 -9.11
N TYR A 112 -24.12 -16.59 -7.86
CA TYR A 112 -24.78 -17.60 -7.03
C TYR A 112 -26.14 -17.99 -7.66
N GLY A 113 -26.27 -19.24 -8.14
CA GLY A 113 -27.53 -19.78 -8.65
C GLY A 113 -27.70 -19.79 -10.16
N GLY A 114 -26.68 -19.48 -10.95
CA GLY A 114 -26.71 -19.74 -12.41
C GLY A 114 -26.44 -21.21 -12.72
N LYS A 115 -27.47 -21.94 -13.19
CA LYS A 115 -27.31 -23.19 -13.94
C LYS A 115 -26.87 -22.82 -15.35
#